data_7a6434a227ff0d3ab3e9e86c0153e15f
#
_entry.id   7a6434a227ff0d3ab3e9e86c0153e15f
#
_cell.length_a   1.000
_cell.length_b   1.000
_cell.length_c   1.000
_cell.angle_alpha   90.00
_cell.angle_beta   90.00
_cell.angle_gamma   90.00
#
_symmetry.space_group_name_H-M   'P 1'
#
loop_
_entity.id
_entity.type
_entity.pdbx_description
1 polymer ?
#
loop_
_entity_poly.entity_id
_entity_poly.type
_entity_poly.pdbx_seq_one_letter_code
_entity_poly.pdbx_strand_id
1 'polypeptide(L)'
;MNGHLYFICPTDHLESIIDKAFPGDNYFFASLGNSMIFDEDLCSVIGNLVELKGMQAITFILSDKNKVIYDALLHQDFSRFGRLKGMYDEITNHKEQSRCHGIQDTQIQKLILPVHLDSKVKELMMKIPTQNLNIDAVIYDWVSRQFIEVDLNKIKNNRIGLGLN
;
A
#
# COMPACT_ATOMS: atom_id res chain seq x y z
N MET A 1 -3.79 -22.70 12.71
CA MET A 1 -4.23 -22.00 11.48
C MET A 1 -3.58 -20.63 11.52
N ASN A 2 -2.86 -20.24 10.47
CA ASN A 2 -2.10 -19.00 10.46
C ASN A 2 -2.88 -18.02 9.60
N GLY A 3 -3.63 -17.10 10.23
CA GLY A 3 -4.39 -16.08 9.52
C GLY A 3 -3.48 -15.06 8.84
N HIS A 4 -3.88 -14.57 7.67
CA HIS A 4 -3.19 -13.53 6.92
C HIS A 4 -4.18 -12.41 6.56
N LEU A 5 -3.85 -11.17 6.93
CA LEU A 5 -4.66 -10.01 6.60
C LEU A 5 -4.08 -9.27 5.39
N TYR A 6 -4.89 -9.08 4.38
CA TYR A 6 -4.51 -8.31 3.19
C TYR A 6 -5.23 -6.97 3.14
N PHE A 7 -4.47 -5.89 3.03
CA PHE A 7 -5.00 -4.56 2.69
C PHE A 7 -5.00 -4.42 1.19
N ILE A 8 -6.18 -4.29 0.59
CA ILE A 8 -6.36 -4.27 -0.86
C ILE A 8 -7.15 -3.05 -1.33
N CYS A 9 -7.02 -2.74 -2.62
CA CYS A 9 -7.92 -1.80 -3.29
C CYS A 9 -9.04 -2.57 -4.01
N PRO A 10 -10.31 -2.26 -3.75
CA PRO A 10 -11.42 -3.00 -4.38
C PRO A 10 -11.44 -2.85 -5.91
N THR A 11 -10.82 -1.79 -6.47
CA THR A 11 -10.74 -1.62 -7.92
C THR A 11 -9.75 -2.56 -8.62
N ASP A 12 -8.90 -3.23 -7.84
CA ASP A 12 -7.89 -4.16 -8.36
C ASP A 12 -8.42 -5.59 -8.53
N HIS A 13 -9.51 -5.94 -7.82
CA HIS A 13 -10.17 -7.25 -7.87
C HIS A 13 -9.20 -8.42 -7.61
N LEU A 14 -8.34 -8.29 -6.60
CA LEU A 14 -7.26 -9.25 -6.33
C LEU A 14 -7.65 -10.39 -5.38
N GLU A 15 -8.79 -10.35 -4.70
CA GLU A 15 -9.17 -11.29 -3.65
C GLU A 15 -9.06 -12.74 -4.13
N SER A 16 -9.70 -13.07 -5.26
CA SER A 16 -9.68 -14.43 -5.80
C SER A 16 -8.30 -14.86 -6.34
N ILE A 17 -7.46 -13.90 -6.71
CA ILE A 17 -6.08 -14.15 -7.17
C ILE A 17 -5.21 -14.47 -5.96
N ILE A 18 -5.37 -13.71 -4.87
CA ILE A 18 -4.67 -13.93 -3.60
C ILE A 18 -5.04 -15.29 -3.01
N ASP A 19 -6.34 -15.62 -2.93
CA ASP A 19 -6.80 -16.91 -2.39
C ASP A 19 -6.24 -18.12 -3.15
N LYS A 20 -6.06 -17.97 -4.46
CA LYS A 20 -5.45 -19.02 -5.30
C LYS A 20 -3.94 -19.13 -5.13
N ALA A 21 -3.27 -17.98 -4.97
CA ALA A 21 -1.81 -17.93 -4.87
C ALA A 21 -1.30 -18.29 -3.46
N PHE A 22 -2.07 -17.91 -2.44
CA PHE A 22 -1.73 -18.07 -1.03
C PHE A 22 -2.86 -18.78 -0.29
N PRO A 23 -2.96 -20.11 -0.41
CA PRO A 23 -4.02 -20.87 0.25
C PRO A 23 -3.89 -20.81 1.77
N GLY A 24 -4.98 -20.50 2.46
CA GLY A 24 -5.03 -20.38 3.92
C GLY A 24 -6.23 -19.58 4.40
N ASP A 25 -6.19 -19.14 5.64
CA ASP A 25 -7.22 -18.28 6.22
C ASP A 25 -6.91 -16.82 5.86
N ASN A 26 -7.33 -16.39 4.67
CA ASN A 26 -7.13 -15.04 4.18
C ASN A 26 -8.27 -14.12 4.59
N TYR A 27 -7.92 -12.96 5.10
CA TYR A 27 -8.83 -11.88 5.48
C TYR A 27 -8.51 -10.64 4.67
N PHE A 28 -9.54 -9.91 4.25
CA PHE A 28 -9.37 -8.75 3.40
C PHE A 28 -9.94 -7.50 4.04
N PHE A 29 -9.13 -6.45 4.06
CA PHE A 29 -9.56 -5.10 4.38
C PHE A 29 -9.44 -4.24 3.11
N ALA A 30 -10.58 -3.76 2.61
CA ALA A 30 -10.64 -3.04 1.34
C ALA A 30 -10.73 -1.53 1.55
N SER A 31 -9.82 -0.77 0.95
CA SER A 31 -9.93 0.68 0.82
C SER A 31 -9.35 1.17 -0.50
N LEU A 32 -9.92 2.23 -1.06
CA LEU A 32 -9.51 2.79 -2.34
C LEU A 32 -8.04 3.23 -2.30
N GLY A 33 -7.20 2.61 -3.13
CA GLY A 33 -5.76 2.92 -3.20
C GLY A 33 -5.00 2.71 -1.89
N ASN A 34 -5.50 1.87 -0.97
CA ASN A 34 -4.97 1.75 0.39
C ASN A 34 -4.88 3.10 1.13
N SER A 35 -5.89 3.96 0.95
CA SER A 35 -5.95 5.32 1.53
C SER A 35 -6.43 5.36 2.99
N MET A 36 -6.57 4.19 3.66
CA MET A 36 -7.02 4.13 5.04
C MET A 36 -6.13 4.98 5.96
N ILE A 37 -6.75 5.54 6.98
CA ILE A 37 -6.08 6.25 8.07
C ILE A 37 -6.12 5.31 9.28
N PHE A 38 -4.97 5.02 9.85
CA PHE A 38 -4.84 4.18 11.03
C PHE A 38 -5.11 4.99 12.30
N ASP A 39 -6.39 5.32 12.53
CA ASP A 39 -6.86 5.90 13.78
C ASP A 39 -6.95 4.84 14.89
N GLU A 40 -7.31 5.26 16.10
CA GLU A 40 -7.40 4.36 17.27
C GLU A 40 -8.44 3.25 17.06
N ASP A 41 -9.57 3.57 16.43
CA ASP A 41 -10.65 2.60 16.18
C ASP A 41 -10.20 1.52 15.21
N LEU A 42 -9.62 1.90 14.07
CA LEU A 42 -9.11 0.94 13.09
C LEU A 42 -7.96 0.09 13.67
N CYS A 43 -7.03 0.72 14.40
CA CYS A 43 -5.94 0.00 15.06
C CYS A 43 -6.46 -1.01 16.09
N SER A 44 -7.50 -0.66 16.86
CA SER A 44 -8.16 -1.58 17.79
C SER A 44 -8.81 -2.76 17.06
N VAL A 45 -9.50 -2.52 15.96
CA VAL A 45 -10.10 -3.59 15.14
C VAL A 45 -9.03 -4.52 14.58
N ILE A 46 -7.92 -3.98 14.05
CA ILE A 46 -6.80 -4.79 13.54
C ILE A 46 -6.17 -5.60 14.69
N GLY A 47 -5.90 -4.99 15.83
CA GLY A 47 -5.33 -5.67 17.00
C GLY A 47 -6.20 -6.83 17.45
N ASN A 48 -7.51 -6.62 17.60
CA ASN A 48 -8.47 -7.68 17.94
C ASN A 48 -8.48 -8.80 16.90
N LEU A 49 -8.43 -8.47 15.61
CA LEU A 49 -8.40 -9.46 14.55
C LEU A 49 -7.11 -10.28 14.59
N VAL A 50 -5.96 -9.62 14.82
CA VAL A 50 -4.66 -10.30 14.98
C VAL A 50 -4.71 -11.31 16.12
N GLU A 51 -5.23 -10.92 17.28
CA GLU A 51 -5.31 -11.81 18.45
C GLU A 51 -6.34 -12.94 18.26
N LEU A 52 -7.57 -12.60 17.87
CA LEU A 52 -8.68 -13.57 17.77
C LEU A 52 -8.48 -14.60 16.66
N LYS A 53 -7.82 -14.22 15.58
CA LYS A 53 -7.60 -15.10 14.41
C LYS A 53 -6.18 -15.65 14.32
N GLY A 54 -5.31 -15.28 15.26
CA GLY A 54 -3.92 -15.73 15.25
C GLY A 54 -3.18 -15.29 13.98
N MET A 55 -3.38 -14.03 13.57
CA MET A 55 -2.73 -13.49 12.37
C MET A 55 -1.22 -13.51 12.54
N GLN A 56 -0.51 -13.98 11.52
CA GLN A 56 0.96 -13.98 11.49
C GLN A 56 1.52 -12.97 10.50
N ALA A 57 0.71 -12.52 9.56
CA ALA A 57 1.14 -11.56 8.56
C ALA A 57 0.04 -10.56 8.19
N ILE A 58 0.48 -9.36 7.84
CA ILE A 58 -0.32 -8.30 7.22
C ILE A 58 0.40 -7.86 5.96
N THR A 59 -0.27 -7.90 4.82
CA THR A 59 0.33 -7.49 3.54
C THR A 59 -0.50 -6.42 2.87
N PHE A 60 0.13 -5.31 2.50
CA PHE A 60 -0.47 -4.27 1.66
C PHE A 60 -0.26 -4.64 0.20
N ILE A 61 -1.36 -4.75 -0.56
CA ILE A 61 -1.27 -5.09 -1.99
C ILE A 61 -2.00 -4.04 -2.82
N LEU A 62 -1.34 -3.59 -3.87
CA LEU A 62 -1.94 -2.84 -4.99
C LEU A 62 -1.48 -3.46 -6.31
N SER A 63 -2.30 -3.31 -7.35
CA SER A 63 -1.84 -3.66 -8.68
C SER A 63 -0.98 -2.56 -9.30
N ASP A 64 -0.09 -2.94 -10.21
CA ASP A 64 0.70 -2.01 -11.03
C ASP A 64 -0.19 -1.09 -11.90
N LYS A 65 -1.47 -1.45 -12.08
CA LYS A 65 -2.50 -0.72 -12.83
C LYS A 65 -3.60 -0.15 -11.95
N ASN A 66 -3.32 0.11 -10.67
CA ASN A 66 -4.32 0.64 -9.74
C ASN A 66 -4.88 1.98 -10.21
N LYS A 67 -6.18 2.00 -10.50
CA LYS A 67 -6.86 3.16 -11.09
C LYS A 67 -6.88 4.38 -10.17
N VAL A 68 -6.95 4.17 -8.86
CA VAL A 68 -7.00 5.26 -7.88
C VAL A 68 -5.65 5.98 -7.78
N ILE A 69 -4.55 5.22 -7.77
CA ILE A 69 -3.19 5.79 -7.80
C ILE A 69 -2.92 6.51 -9.12
N TYR A 70 -3.34 5.93 -10.25
CA TYR A 70 -3.22 6.60 -11.54
C TYR A 70 -4.04 7.89 -11.62
N ASP A 71 -5.26 7.90 -11.07
CA ASP A 71 -6.06 9.11 -11.02
C ASP A 71 -5.39 10.18 -10.15
N ALA A 72 -4.85 9.81 -9.00
CA ALA A 72 -4.11 10.74 -8.15
C ALA A 72 -2.88 11.35 -8.84
N LEU A 73 -2.23 10.60 -9.73
CA LEU A 73 -1.07 11.07 -10.49
C LEU A 73 -1.43 11.98 -11.67
N LEU A 74 -2.54 11.71 -12.38
CA LEU A 74 -2.79 12.25 -13.70
C LEU A 74 -3.99 13.19 -13.76
N HIS A 75 -5.11 12.82 -13.16
CA HIS A 75 -6.41 13.47 -13.39
C HIS A 75 -6.97 14.20 -12.18
N GLN A 76 -6.77 13.69 -10.98
CA GLN A 76 -7.28 14.26 -9.72
C GLN A 76 -8.82 14.26 -9.63
N ASP A 77 -9.51 13.39 -10.38
CA ASP A 77 -10.97 13.37 -10.48
C ASP A 77 -11.63 13.07 -9.12
N PHE A 78 -11.00 12.18 -8.31
CA PHE A 78 -11.48 11.79 -7.00
C PHE A 78 -10.86 12.56 -5.82
N SER A 79 -10.06 13.59 -6.08
CA SER A 79 -9.39 14.42 -5.05
C SER A 79 -10.37 15.09 -4.08
N ARG A 80 -11.63 15.27 -4.47
CA ARG A 80 -12.70 15.90 -3.67
C ARG A 80 -13.30 14.96 -2.62
N PHE A 81 -13.08 13.65 -2.71
CA PHE A 81 -13.58 12.70 -1.71
C PHE A 81 -12.74 12.80 -0.44
N GLY A 82 -13.34 13.24 0.67
CA GLY A 82 -12.65 13.66 1.89
C GLY A 82 -11.62 12.67 2.44
N ARG A 83 -11.87 11.36 2.37
CA ARG A 83 -10.92 10.34 2.83
C ARG A 83 -9.76 10.09 1.87
N LEU A 84 -9.91 10.40 0.58
CA LEU A 84 -8.84 10.25 -0.42
C LEU A 84 -7.91 11.46 -0.45
N LYS A 85 -8.35 12.62 0.02
CA LYS A 85 -7.59 13.86 -0.06
C LYS A 85 -6.16 13.73 0.46
N GLY A 86 -5.97 13.14 1.63
CA GLY A 86 -4.63 12.98 2.21
C GLY A 86 -3.68 12.16 1.32
N MET A 87 -4.17 11.06 0.74
CA MET A 87 -3.41 10.25 -0.20
C MET A 87 -3.09 11.02 -1.49
N TYR A 88 -4.05 11.77 -2.02
CA TYR A 88 -3.86 12.57 -3.22
C TYR A 88 -2.83 13.67 -3.01
N ASP A 89 -2.89 14.37 -1.87
CA ASP A 89 -1.92 15.37 -1.47
C ASP A 89 -0.50 14.77 -1.35
N GLU A 90 -0.38 13.59 -0.71
CA GLU A 90 0.90 12.86 -0.57
C GLU A 90 1.48 12.51 -1.95
N ILE A 91 0.68 11.89 -2.82
CA ILE A 91 1.12 11.49 -4.17
C ILE A 91 1.51 12.71 -5.00
N THR A 92 0.76 13.80 -4.92
CA THR A 92 1.06 15.06 -5.62
C THR A 92 2.39 15.63 -5.14
N ASN A 93 2.63 15.68 -3.84
CA ASN A 93 3.87 16.17 -3.27
C ASN A 93 5.08 15.32 -3.74
N HIS A 94 4.96 14.00 -3.74
CA HIS A 94 6.01 13.12 -4.25
C HIS A 94 6.27 13.32 -5.74
N LYS A 95 5.21 13.52 -6.52
CA LYS A 95 5.33 13.83 -7.96
C LYS A 95 6.10 15.12 -8.21
N GLU A 96 5.74 16.19 -7.50
CA GLU A 96 6.40 17.49 -7.65
C GLU A 96 7.86 17.44 -7.22
N GLN A 97 8.17 16.81 -6.08
CA GLN A 97 9.54 16.60 -5.63
C GLN A 97 10.37 15.82 -6.65
N SER A 98 9.82 14.73 -7.19
CA SER A 98 10.49 13.93 -8.21
C SER A 98 10.78 14.73 -9.49
N ARG A 99 9.86 15.57 -9.92
CA ARG A 99 10.05 16.47 -11.08
C ARG A 99 11.15 17.51 -10.83
N CYS A 100 11.22 18.07 -9.64
CA CYS A 100 12.30 19.00 -9.25
C CYS A 100 13.69 18.35 -9.34
N HIS A 101 13.77 17.02 -9.21
CA HIS A 101 15.00 16.24 -9.39
C HIS A 101 15.20 15.72 -10.81
N GLY A 102 14.42 16.18 -11.79
CA GLY A 102 14.55 15.82 -13.20
C GLY A 102 14.05 14.42 -13.56
N ILE A 103 13.23 13.80 -12.70
CA ILE A 103 12.66 12.47 -12.96
C ILE A 103 11.50 12.59 -13.96
N GLN A 104 11.49 11.76 -14.98
CA GLN A 104 10.42 11.74 -15.99
C GLN A 104 9.13 11.13 -15.42
N ASP A 105 7.96 11.58 -15.89
CA ASP A 105 6.64 11.13 -15.41
C ASP A 105 6.45 9.61 -15.47
N THR A 106 6.99 8.93 -16.48
CA THR A 106 6.96 7.46 -16.60
C THR A 106 7.76 6.74 -15.52
N GLN A 107 8.83 7.34 -15.03
CA GLN A 107 9.63 6.84 -13.92
C GLN A 107 8.95 7.13 -12.59
N ILE A 108 8.32 8.31 -12.46
CA ILE A 108 7.56 8.69 -11.27
C ILE A 108 6.44 7.68 -11.00
N GLN A 109 5.69 7.25 -12.02
CA GLN A 109 4.64 6.23 -11.88
C GLN A 109 5.16 4.93 -11.27
N LYS A 110 6.35 4.47 -11.66
CA LYS A 110 6.96 3.26 -11.11
C LYS A 110 7.46 3.43 -9.68
N LEU A 111 7.80 4.65 -9.27
CA LEU A 111 8.29 4.94 -7.92
C LEU A 111 7.17 5.18 -6.92
N ILE A 112 6.04 5.72 -7.35
CA ILE A 112 4.95 6.14 -6.46
C ILE A 112 4.31 4.94 -5.74
N LEU A 113 4.01 3.85 -6.45
CA LEU A 113 3.38 2.67 -5.84
C LEU A 113 4.21 2.11 -4.67
N PRO A 114 5.50 1.77 -4.86
CA PRO A 114 6.33 1.30 -3.76
C PRO A 114 6.44 2.31 -2.61
N VAL A 115 6.57 3.61 -2.92
CA VAL A 115 6.70 4.67 -1.91
C VAL A 115 5.41 4.81 -1.10
N HIS A 116 4.25 4.77 -1.74
CA HIS A 116 2.96 4.84 -1.06
C HIS A 116 2.74 3.61 -0.16
N LEU A 117 3.02 2.41 -0.66
CA LEU A 117 2.90 1.18 0.12
C LEU A 117 3.88 1.16 1.32
N ASP A 118 5.13 1.60 1.14
CA ASP A 118 6.10 1.76 2.22
C ASP A 118 5.61 2.73 3.30
N SER A 119 4.98 3.83 2.89
CA SER A 119 4.38 4.80 3.81
C SER A 119 3.28 4.13 4.67
N LYS A 120 2.41 3.32 4.06
CA LYS A 120 1.34 2.61 4.77
C LYS A 120 1.85 1.52 5.71
N VAL A 121 2.85 0.76 5.30
CA VAL A 121 3.52 -0.21 6.18
C VAL A 121 4.09 0.49 7.41
N LYS A 122 4.82 1.58 7.23
CA LYS A 122 5.41 2.35 8.34
C LYS A 122 4.37 2.96 9.27
N GLU A 123 3.29 3.52 8.68
CA GLU A 123 2.19 4.09 9.45
C GLU A 123 1.57 3.03 10.37
N LEU A 124 1.29 1.83 9.85
CA LEU A 124 0.74 0.73 10.65
C LEU A 124 1.73 0.25 11.72
N MET A 125 3.00 0.05 11.37
CA MET A 125 4.03 -0.41 12.30
C MET A 125 4.24 0.55 13.50
N MET A 126 4.01 1.85 13.30
CA MET A 126 4.09 2.83 14.39
C MET A 126 2.87 2.79 15.32
N LYS A 127 1.77 2.20 14.89
CA LYS A 127 0.48 2.26 15.59
C LYS A 127 0.10 0.97 16.32
N ILE A 128 0.58 -0.16 15.85
CA ILE A 128 0.26 -1.46 16.45
C ILE A 128 1.53 -2.18 16.94
N PRO A 129 1.44 -3.02 18.00
CA PRO A 129 2.54 -3.88 18.41
C PRO A 129 2.85 -4.90 17.30
N THR A 130 4.08 -4.88 16.78
CA THR A 130 4.52 -5.75 15.67
C THR A 130 5.31 -6.97 16.12
N GLN A 131 5.40 -7.23 17.44
CA GLN A 131 6.09 -8.40 17.96
C GLN A 131 5.43 -9.67 17.43
N ASN A 132 6.16 -10.45 16.65
CA ASN A 132 5.71 -11.68 15.99
C ASN A 132 4.73 -11.50 14.81
N LEU A 133 4.54 -10.31 14.28
CA LEU A 133 3.71 -10.02 13.13
C LEU A 133 4.58 -9.56 11.95
N ASN A 134 4.55 -10.29 10.84
CA ASN A 134 5.20 -9.85 9.62
C ASN A 134 4.33 -8.81 8.91
N ILE A 135 4.88 -7.62 8.62
CA ILE A 135 4.15 -6.58 7.87
C ILE A 135 4.98 -6.21 6.64
N ASP A 136 4.41 -6.44 5.49
CA ASP A 136 5.06 -6.25 4.20
C ASP A 136 4.14 -5.57 3.16
N ALA A 137 4.70 -5.32 1.99
CA ALA A 137 4.00 -4.75 0.87
C ALA A 137 4.36 -5.47 -0.43
N VAL A 138 3.37 -5.62 -1.30
CA VAL A 138 3.49 -6.35 -2.56
C VAL A 138 2.77 -5.57 -3.67
N ILE A 139 3.35 -5.58 -4.86
CA ILE A 139 2.71 -5.08 -6.07
C ILE A 139 2.34 -6.26 -6.95
N TYR A 140 1.08 -6.35 -7.36
CA TYR A 140 0.65 -7.34 -8.34
C TYR A 140 0.87 -6.80 -9.75
N ASP A 141 1.74 -7.46 -10.50
CA ASP A 141 2.02 -7.14 -11.91
C ASP A 141 1.05 -7.91 -12.82
N TRP A 142 0.17 -7.18 -13.51
CA TRP A 142 -0.82 -7.77 -14.42
C TRP A 142 -0.21 -8.40 -15.67
N VAL A 143 0.98 -7.99 -16.08
CA VAL A 143 1.64 -8.52 -17.28
C VAL A 143 2.26 -9.88 -16.98
N SER A 144 3.07 -9.95 -15.94
CA SER A 144 3.71 -11.21 -15.50
C SER A 144 2.79 -12.10 -14.68
N ARG A 145 1.68 -11.56 -14.15
CA ARG A 145 0.78 -12.22 -13.19
C ARG A 145 1.50 -12.69 -11.92
N GLN A 146 2.43 -11.87 -11.45
CA GLN A 146 3.24 -12.18 -10.27
C GLN A 146 3.05 -11.14 -9.18
N PHE A 147 3.21 -11.59 -7.95
CA PHE A 147 3.32 -10.73 -6.78
C PHE A 147 4.79 -10.36 -6.58
N ILE A 148 5.10 -9.07 -6.65
CA ILE A 148 6.45 -8.52 -6.54
C ILE A 148 6.59 -7.84 -5.18
N GLU A 149 7.46 -8.36 -4.34
CA GLU A 149 7.74 -7.76 -3.03
C GLU A 149 8.33 -6.35 -3.17
N VAL A 150 7.83 -5.45 -2.36
CA VAL A 150 8.37 -4.09 -2.25
C VAL A 150 9.57 -4.12 -1.31
N ASP A 151 10.77 -3.89 -1.84
CA ASP A 151 11.99 -3.80 -1.03
C ASP A 151 12.03 -2.47 -0.26
N LEU A 152 11.50 -2.51 0.96
CA LEU A 152 11.40 -1.35 1.85
C LEU A 152 12.77 -0.74 2.19
N ASN A 153 13.86 -1.50 2.10
CA ASN A 153 15.22 -1.01 2.36
C ASN A 153 15.78 -0.25 1.14
N LYS A 154 15.52 -0.74 -0.07
CA LYS A 154 15.91 -0.03 -1.30
C LYS A 154 15.20 1.31 -1.44
N ILE A 155 13.94 1.40 -1.01
CA ILE A 155 13.19 2.66 -1.05
C ILE A 155 13.86 3.72 -0.17
N LYS A 156 14.36 3.37 1.03
CA LYS A 156 15.10 4.29 1.87
C LYS A 156 16.33 4.88 1.15
N ASN A 157 17.12 4.03 0.49
CA ASN A 157 18.30 4.45 -0.24
C ASN A 157 17.95 5.33 -1.44
N ASN A 158 16.89 5.01 -2.17
CA ASN A 158 16.42 5.82 -3.28
C ASN A 158 15.83 7.16 -2.79
N ARG A 159 15.09 7.19 -1.66
CA ARG A 159 14.59 8.44 -1.07
C ARG A 159 15.72 9.38 -0.68
N ILE A 160 16.77 8.86 -0.06
CA ILE A 160 17.97 9.66 0.31
C ILE A 160 18.66 10.18 -0.95
N GLY A 161 18.81 9.36 -1.99
CA GLY A 161 19.42 9.77 -3.28
C GLY A 161 18.56 10.74 -4.10
N LEU A 162 17.24 10.76 -3.86
CA LEU A 162 16.28 11.63 -4.55
C LEU A 162 15.83 12.83 -3.72
N GLY A 163 16.35 13.00 -2.48
CA GLY A 163 15.94 14.06 -1.58
C GLY A 163 14.47 13.96 -1.11
N LEU A 164 13.86 12.79 -1.23
CA LEU A 164 12.50 12.51 -0.76
C LEU A 164 12.56 12.16 0.74
N ASN A 165 12.22 13.12 1.59
CA ASN A 165 12.09 12.93 3.04
C ASN A 165 10.71 12.47 3.43
#